data_3b7429c85aae3ffe6133efd50fb2735f
#
_entry.id   3b7429c85aae3ffe6133efd50fb2735f
#
_cell.length_a   1.000
_cell.length_b   1.000
_cell.length_c   1.000
_cell.angle_alpha   90.00
_cell.angle_beta   90.00
_cell.angle_gamma   90.00
#
_symmetry.space_group_name_H-M   'P 1'
#
loop_
_entity.id
_entity.type
_entity.pdbx_description
1 polymer ?
#
loop_
_entity_poly.entity_id
_entity_poly.type
_entity_poly.pdbx_seq_one_letter_code
_entity_poly.pdbx_strand_id
1 'polypeptide(L)'
;MAEIKQATEADIPIIEDILLEAFTWLENTDKQMWVKSKLTWESLSAWLSIHEFYIAYMNNNPVGCMALIDHDPSIWKEIEKGESLYIHRLAVKRMAAGQGVSKALIDYAKTQAIERGINAVRLDCWRDRKKLRAMYEREGFMCVEETFLFGHYHAALYIWQKNKI
;
A
#
# COMPACT_ATOMS: atom_id res chain seq x y z
N MET A 1 -7.18 15.01 11.24
CA MET A 1 -7.09 13.56 11.11
C MET A 1 -7.68 13.12 9.77
N ALA A 2 -7.06 12.18 9.11
CA ALA A 2 -7.54 11.72 7.81
C ALA A 2 -8.75 10.81 7.95
N GLU A 3 -9.75 11.01 7.11
CA GLU A 3 -10.91 10.13 6.97
C GLU A 3 -10.65 9.17 5.82
N ILE A 4 -10.87 7.88 6.02
CA ILE A 4 -10.62 6.85 5.00
C ILE A 4 -11.96 6.38 4.44
N LYS A 5 -12.08 6.39 3.12
CA LYS A 5 -13.30 5.94 2.40
C LYS A 5 -12.95 4.93 1.32
N GLN A 6 -13.79 3.91 1.19
CA GLN A 6 -13.69 2.99 0.07
C GLN A 6 -13.97 3.73 -1.24
N ALA A 7 -13.16 3.45 -2.26
CA ALA A 7 -13.30 4.11 -3.55
C ALA A 7 -14.47 3.54 -4.36
N THR A 8 -15.00 4.39 -5.23
CA THR A 8 -16.01 4.03 -6.23
C THR A 8 -15.47 4.33 -7.63
N GLU A 9 -16.18 3.94 -8.67
CA GLU A 9 -15.75 4.22 -10.05
C GLU A 9 -15.54 5.70 -10.34
N ALA A 10 -16.30 6.58 -9.68
CA ALA A 10 -16.12 8.02 -9.81
C ALA A 10 -14.76 8.51 -9.28
N ASP A 11 -14.10 7.71 -8.45
CA ASP A 11 -12.83 8.06 -7.82
C ASP A 11 -11.59 7.63 -8.62
N ILE A 12 -11.78 6.94 -9.74
CA ILE A 12 -10.65 6.48 -10.57
C ILE A 12 -9.69 7.61 -10.90
N PRO A 13 -10.13 8.80 -11.38
CA PRO A 13 -9.21 9.89 -11.66
C PRO A 13 -8.45 10.38 -10.42
N ILE A 14 -9.05 10.31 -9.26
CA ILE A 14 -8.43 10.71 -7.99
C ILE A 14 -7.28 9.76 -7.66
N ILE A 15 -7.50 8.46 -7.80
CA ILE A 15 -6.46 7.44 -7.55
C ILE A 15 -5.31 7.60 -8.53
N GLU A 16 -5.61 7.76 -9.82
CA GLU A 16 -4.57 7.98 -10.83
C GLU A 16 -3.74 9.23 -10.53
N ASP A 17 -4.39 10.31 -10.12
CA ASP A 17 -3.71 11.56 -9.76
C ASP A 17 -2.76 11.38 -8.56
N ILE A 18 -3.22 10.71 -7.50
CA ILE A 18 -2.40 10.46 -6.31
C ILE A 18 -1.18 9.61 -6.67
N LEU A 19 -1.39 8.54 -7.42
CA LEU A 19 -0.29 7.64 -7.79
C LEU A 19 0.70 8.31 -8.73
N LEU A 20 0.23 9.09 -9.69
CA LEU A 20 1.09 9.80 -10.62
C LEU A 20 1.93 10.87 -9.91
N GLU A 21 1.36 11.60 -8.97
CA GLU A 21 2.11 12.58 -8.18
C GLU A 21 3.22 11.90 -7.37
N ALA A 22 2.90 10.79 -6.72
CA ALA A 22 3.89 10.00 -5.97
C ALA A 22 5.00 9.47 -6.88
N PHE A 23 4.65 8.96 -8.05
CA PHE A 23 5.62 8.51 -9.05
C PHE A 23 6.54 9.64 -9.48
N THR A 24 5.99 10.78 -9.83
CA THR A 24 6.75 11.95 -10.32
C THR A 24 7.74 12.43 -9.26
N TRP A 25 7.33 12.49 -7.99
CA TRP A 25 8.22 12.87 -6.91
C TRP A 25 9.35 11.85 -6.72
N LEU A 26 9.03 10.56 -6.73
CA LEU A 26 10.02 9.48 -6.58
C LEU A 26 11.01 9.45 -7.75
N GLU A 27 10.55 9.68 -8.96
CA GLU A 27 11.41 9.76 -10.16
C GLU A 27 12.47 10.85 -10.00
N ASN A 28 12.09 12.01 -9.45
CA ASN A 28 12.98 13.14 -9.24
C ASN A 28 13.94 12.97 -8.06
N THR A 29 13.80 11.91 -7.27
CA THR A 29 14.61 11.67 -6.06
C THR A 29 15.44 10.39 -6.12
N ASP A 30 15.54 9.74 -7.28
CA ASP A 30 16.18 8.43 -7.46
C ASP A 30 15.61 7.32 -6.56
N LYS A 31 14.39 7.50 -6.08
CA LYS A 31 13.70 6.55 -5.19
C LYS A 31 12.54 5.85 -5.88
N GLN A 32 12.61 5.73 -7.19
CA GLN A 32 11.55 5.17 -8.01
C GLN A 32 11.20 3.74 -7.57
N MET A 33 9.91 3.50 -7.29
CA MET A 33 9.39 2.20 -6.88
C MET A 33 8.52 1.55 -7.94
N TRP A 34 7.89 2.35 -8.78
CA TRP A 34 6.89 1.90 -9.74
C TRP A 34 7.27 2.29 -11.16
N VAL A 35 6.65 1.63 -12.11
CA VAL A 35 6.73 2.00 -13.53
C VAL A 35 5.50 2.83 -13.87
N LYS A 36 5.69 3.99 -14.51
CA LYS A 36 4.60 4.93 -14.81
C LYS A 36 3.43 4.27 -15.56
N SER A 37 3.72 3.44 -16.54
CA SER A 37 2.69 2.74 -17.33
C SER A 37 1.84 1.78 -16.49
N LYS A 38 2.30 1.39 -15.31
CA LYS A 38 1.59 0.50 -14.39
C LYS A 38 0.65 1.24 -13.43
N LEU A 39 0.59 2.56 -13.51
CA LEU A 39 -0.21 3.40 -12.60
C LEU A 39 -1.49 3.93 -13.24
N THR A 40 -1.73 3.63 -14.52
CA THR A 40 -3.01 3.95 -15.17
C THR A 40 -4.08 2.97 -14.71
N TRP A 41 -5.33 3.40 -14.69
CA TRP A 41 -6.44 2.51 -14.34
C TRP A 41 -6.53 1.30 -15.28
N GLU A 42 -6.24 1.48 -16.56
CA GLU A 42 -6.17 0.36 -17.49
C GLU A 42 -5.22 -0.74 -17.01
N SER A 43 -4.04 -0.35 -16.53
CA SER A 43 -3.06 -1.30 -16.02
C SER A 43 -3.45 -1.84 -14.64
N LEU A 44 -3.90 -0.98 -13.73
CA LEU A 44 -4.30 -1.37 -12.39
C LEU A 44 -5.50 -2.31 -12.39
N SER A 45 -6.49 -2.06 -13.24
CA SER A 45 -7.71 -2.87 -13.30
C SER A 45 -7.49 -4.28 -13.84
N ALA A 46 -6.32 -4.56 -14.40
CA ALA A 46 -5.96 -5.93 -14.81
C ALA A 46 -5.84 -6.87 -13.60
N TRP A 47 -5.59 -6.34 -12.41
CA TRP A 47 -5.42 -7.17 -11.21
C TRP A 47 -6.08 -6.61 -9.95
N LEU A 48 -6.59 -5.38 -9.98
CA LEU A 48 -7.26 -4.72 -8.84
C LEU A 48 -8.68 -4.28 -9.24
N SER A 49 -9.62 -4.43 -8.30
CA SER A 49 -10.95 -3.83 -8.41
C SER A 49 -10.92 -2.43 -7.78
N ILE A 50 -11.75 -1.52 -8.30
CA ILE A 50 -11.87 -0.19 -7.70
C ILE A 50 -12.31 -0.25 -6.23
N HIS A 51 -13.12 -1.24 -5.86
CA HIS A 51 -13.61 -1.41 -4.49
C HIS A 51 -12.54 -1.92 -3.53
N GLU A 52 -11.39 -2.32 -4.03
CA GLU A 52 -10.23 -2.68 -3.22
C GLU A 52 -9.37 -1.47 -2.87
N PHE A 53 -9.64 -0.31 -3.50
CA PHE A 53 -8.97 0.93 -3.18
C PHE A 53 -9.68 1.71 -2.07
N TYR A 54 -8.86 2.39 -1.26
CA TYR A 54 -9.29 3.27 -0.19
C TYR A 54 -8.56 4.60 -0.33
N ILE A 55 -9.29 5.69 -0.10
CA ILE A 55 -8.76 7.04 -0.25
C ILE A 55 -8.80 7.74 1.09
N ALA A 56 -7.71 8.38 1.47
CA ALA A 56 -7.63 9.22 2.65
C ALA A 56 -7.97 10.67 2.28
N TYR A 57 -8.82 11.29 3.07
CA TYR A 57 -9.24 12.69 2.92
C TYR A 57 -8.85 13.51 4.13
N MET A 58 -8.35 14.70 3.90
CA MET A 58 -8.16 15.73 4.93
C MET A 58 -8.87 17.00 4.49
N ASN A 59 -9.75 17.54 5.35
CA ASN A 59 -10.55 18.72 5.01
C ASN A 59 -11.27 18.55 3.67
N ASN A 60 -11.85 17.38 3.43
CA ASN A 60 -12.54 16.98 2.20
C ASN A 60 -11.66 16.90 0.94
N ASN A 61 -10.35 16.99 1.08
CA ASN A 61 -9.42 16.85 -0.04
C ASN A 61 -8.78 15.46 -0.04
N PRO A 62 -8.73 14.76 -1.18
CA PRO A 62 -8.03 13.48 -1.26
C PRO A 62 -6.52 13.69 -1.14
N VAL A 63 -5.89 12.99 -0.20
CA VAL A 63 -4.47 13.20 0.12
C VAL A 63 -3.64 11.92 0.08
N GLY A 64 -4.26 10.77 -0.04
CA GLY A 64 -3.54 9.50 -0.11
C GLY A 64 -4.46 8.36 -0.53
N CYS A 65 -3.87 7.23 -0.88
CA CYS A 65 -4.61 6.02 -1.23
C CYS A 65 -3.83 4.77 -0.90
N MET A 66 -4.52 3.64 -0.91
CA MET A 66 -3.95 2.30 -0.92
C MET A 66 -4.95 1.32 -1.54
N ALA A 67 -4.46 0.19 -2.00
CA ALA A 67 -5.29 -0.96 -2.32
C ALA A 67 -5.12 -2.03 -1.25
N LEU A 68 -6.19 -2.73 -0.90
CA LEU A 68 -6.19 -3.88 -0.01
C LEU A 68 -6.73 -5.08 -0.77
N ILE A 69 -5.95 -6.13 -0.88
CA ILE A 69 -6.35 -7.40 -1.50
C ILE A 69 -6.11 -8.55 -0.52
N ASP A 70 -6.77 -9.67 -0.74
CA ASP A 70 -6.69 -10.82 0.16
C ASP A 70 -5.91 -12.00 -0.41
N HIS A 71 -5.27 -11.81 -1.57
CA HIS A 71 -4.44 -12.84 -2.20
C HIS A 71 -3.38 -12.19 -3.09
N ASP A 72 -2.13 -12.58 -2.91
CA ASP A 72 -1.00 -12.07 -3.70
C ASP A 72 -0.03 -13.22 -4.05
N PRO A 73 -0.42 -14.11 -4.97
CA PRO A 73 0.38 -15.29 -5.29
C PRO A 73 1.66 -14.98 -6.05
N SER A 74 1.82 -13.80 -6.61
CA SER A 74 3.03 -13.43 -7.34
C SER A 74 4.22 -13.19 -6.41
N ILE A 75 3.96 -12.73 -5.20
CA ILE A 75 4.99 -12.44 -4.19
C ILE A 75 4.91 -13.43 -3.03
N TRP A 76 3.72 -13.70 -2.52
CA TRP A 76 3.48 -14.55 -1.36
C TRP A 76 2.87 -15.89 -1.79
N LYS A 77 3.68 -16.69 -2.47
CA LYS A 77 3.23 -17.89 -3.19
C LYS A 77 2.59 -18.96 -2.32
N GLU A 78 3.00 -19.06 -1.05
CA GLU A 78 2.56 -20.12 -0.16
C GLU A 78 1.46 -19.69 0.81
N ILE A 79 0.99 -18.45 0.68
CA ILE A 79 -0.07 -17.91 1.54
C ILE A 79 -1.39 -18.03 0.80
N GLU A 80 -2.33 -18.76 1.37
CA GLU A 80 -3.63 -18.97 0.74
C GLU A 80 -4.49 -17.70 0.76
N LYS A 81 -5.41 -17.63 -0.20
CA LYS A 81 -6.39 -16.56 -0.27
C LYS A 81 -7.17 -16.45 1.05
N GLY A 82 -7.26 -15.24 1.59
CA GLY A 82 -8.02 -14.97 2.80
C GLY A 82 -7.23 -15.13 4.10
N GLU A 83 -5.99 -15.58 4.06
CA GLU A 83 -5.16 -15.67 5.26
C GLU A 83 -4.57 -14.34 5.70
N SER A 84 -4.42 -13.42 4.76
CA SER A 84 -3.85 -12.09 5.01
C SER A 84 -4.53 -11.04 4.16
N LEU A 85 -4.46 -9.78 4.59
CA LEU A 85 -4.67 -8.64 3.69
C LEU A 85 -3.30 -8.12 3.25
N TYR A 86 -3.24 -7.65 2.01
CA TYR A 86 -2.01 -7.12 1.42
C TYR A 86 -2.22 -5.67 1.04
N ILE A 87 -1.31 -4.80 1.49
CA ILE A 87 -1.32 -3.38 1.12
C ILE A 87 -0.51 -3.22 -0.17
N HIS A 88 -1.15 -2.63 -1.17
CA HIS A 88 -0.51 -2.25 -2.43
C HIS A 88 -0.78 -0.79 -2.75
N ARG A 89 0.12 -0.17 -3.51
CA ARG A 89 -0.04 1.20 -4.02
C ARG A 89 -0.35 2.21 -2.90
N LEU A 90 0.31 2.07 -1.76
CA LEU A 90 0.24 3.05 -0.69
C LEU A 90 0.97 4.33 -1.13
N ALA A 91 0.24 5.41 -1.23
CA ALA A 91 0.78 6.69 -1.68
C ALA A 91 0.14 7.86 -0.93
N VAL A 92 0.93 8.90 -0.66
CA VAL A 92 0.48 10.12 0.00
C VAL A 92 0.93 11.31 -0.82
N LYS A 93 0.03 12.25 -1.05
CA LYS A 93 0.36 13.51 -1.73
C LYS A 93 1.39 14.30 -0.94
N ARG A 94 2.30 14.97 -1.63
CA ARG A 94 3.37 15.74 -0.99
C ARG A 94 2.86 16.84 -0.06
N MET A 95 1.73 17.47 -0.40
CA MET A 95 1.10 18.48 0.44
C MET A 95 0.71 17.96 1.83
N ALA A 96 0.48 16.66 1.95
CA ALA A 96 0.08 16.01 3.21
C ALA A 96 1.20 15.18 3.84
N ALA A 97 2.41 15.25 3.32
CA ALA A 97 3.56 14.52 3.87
C ALA A 97 3.84 14.91 5.31
N GLY A 98 4.14 13.93 6.16
CA GLY A 98 4.44 14.18 7.57
C GLY A 98 3.23 14.47 8.45
N GLN A 99 2.02 14.34 7.93
CA GLN A 99 0.78 14.62 8.66
C GLN A 99 0.03 13.37 9.10
N GLY A 100 0.69 12.21 9.10
CA GLY A 100 0.11 10.97 9.61
C GLY A 100 -0.82 10.24 8.65
N VAL A 101 -0.85 10.58 7.37
CA VAL A 101 -1.74 9.96 6.39
C VAL A 101 -1.39 8.49 6.15
N SER A 102 -0.09 8.17 5.99
CA SER A 102 0.36 6.78 5.85
C SER A 102 -0.04 5.94 7.05
N LYS A 103 0.17 6.48 8.26
CA LYS A 103 -0.23 5.80 9.49
C LYS A 103 -1.75 5.54 9.52
N ALA A 104 -2.55 6.53 9.14
CA ALA A 104 -4.01 6.38 9.12
C ALA A 104 -4.45 5.27 8.14
N LEU A 105 -3.84 5.22 6.97
CA LEU A 105 -4.12 4.17 5.98
C LEU A 105 -3.70 2.79 6.49
N ILE A 106 -2.53 2.68 7.08
CA ILE A 106 -2.04 1.42 7.66
C ILE A 106 -2.93 0.96 8.81
N ASP A 107 -3.32 1.86 9.70
CA ASP A 107 -4.21 1.53 10.81
C ASP A 107 -5.58 1.07 10.30
N TYR A 108 -6.07 1.70 9.24
CA TYR A 108 -7.31 1.27 8.58
C TYR A 108 -7.18 -0.14 8.00
N ALA A 109 -6.06 -0.46 7.37
CA ALA A 109 -5.81 -1.82 6.85
C ALA A 109 -5.83 -2.87 7.96
N LYS A 110 -5.22 -2.57 9.10
CA LYS A 110 -5.25 -3.45 10.27
C LYS A 110 -6.66 -3.64 10.80
N THR A 111 -7.42 -2.57 10.89
CA THR A 111 -8.83 -2.62 11.34
C THR A 111 -9.66 -3.46 10.37
N GLN A 112 -9.48 -3.29 9.07
CA GLN A 112 -10.19 -4.09 8.06
C GLN A 112 -9.84 -5.57 8.18
N ALA A 113 -8.58 -5.91 8.42
CA ALA A 113 -8.18 -7.29 8.64
C ALA A 113 -8.91 -7.87 9.85
N ILE A 114 -8.89 -7.18 10.98
CA ILE A 114 -9.55 -7.61 12.22
C ILE A 114 -11.05 -7.82 12.00
N GLU A 115 -11.72 -6.87 11.36
CA GLU A 115 -13.16 -6.93 11.09
C GLU A 115 -13.56 -8.10 10.19
N ARG A 116 -12.66 -8.51 9.30
CA ARG A 116 -12.86 -9.65 8.40
C ARG A 116 -12.41 -10.99 8.99
N GLY A 117 -11.94 -10.99 10.25
CA GLY A 117 -11.40 -12.19 10.88
C GLY A 117 -10.05 -12.64 10.37
N ILE A 118 -9.31 -11.72 9.75
CA ILE A 118 -7.97 -11.96 9.20
C ILE A 118 -6.93 -11.44 10.19
N ASN A 119 -5.95 -12.26 10.54
CA ASN A 119 -5.02 -11.95 11.63
C ASN A 119 -3.70 -11.33 11.17
N ALA A 120 -3.53 -11.09 9.88
CA ALA A 120 -2.28 -10.58 9.33
C ALA A 120 -2.49 -9.55 8.23
N VAL A 121 -1.62 -8.55 8.20
CA VAL A 121 -1.47 -7.63 7.08
C VAL A 121 -0.04 -7.76 6.58
N ARG A 122 0.13 -7.88 5.27
CA ARG A 122 1.43 -8.05 4.62
C ARG A 122 1.67 -6.95 3.61
N LEU A 123 2.93 -6.67 3.37
CA LEU A 123 3.35 -5.74 2.34
C LEU A 123 4.77 -6.05 1.90
N ASP A 124 5.17 -5.47 0.80
CA ASP A 124 6.54 -5.52 0.30
C ASP A 124 7.01 -4.13 -0.09
N CYS A 125 8.31 -3.94 -0.03
CA CYS A 125 8.95 -2.72 -0.49
C CYS A 125 10.38 -3.00 -0.96
N TRP A 126 11.00 -2.04 -1.66
CA TRP A 126 12.40 -2.15 -2.02
C TRP A 126 13.28 -2.23 -0.77
N ARG A 127 14.17 -3.20 -0.76
CA ARG A 127 15.11 -3.44 0.36
C ARG A 127 15.90 -2.21 0.76
N ASP A 128 16.29 -1.37 -0.19
CA ASP A 128 17.15 -0.22 0.03
C ASP A 128 16.41 1.03 0.55
N ARG A 129 15.08 0.97 0.65
CA ARG A 129 14.26 2.07 1.12
C ARG A 129 14.24 2.12 2.65
N LYS A 130 15.36 2.52 3.27
CA LYS A 130 15.56 2.47 4.72
C LYS A 130 14.53 3.27 5.51
N LYS A 131 14.17 4.47 5.05
CA LYS A 131 13.17 5.31 5.74
C LYS A 131 11.78 4.71 5.67
N LEU A 132 11.43 4.14 4.52
CA LEU A 132 10.14 3.47 4.34
C LEU A 132 10.06 2.21 5.22
N ARG A 133 11.11 1.41 5.26
CA ARG A 133 11.21 0.24 6.13
C ARG A 133 11.08 0.63 7.60
N ALA A 134 11.77 1.68 8.03
CA ALA A 134 11.69 2.17 9.40
C ALA A 134 10.26 2.63 9.75
N MET A 135 9.55 3.22 8.82
CA MET A 135 8.16 3.61 9.01
C MET A 135 7.27 2.38 9.24
N TYR A 136 7.40 1.34 8.40
CA TYR A 136 6.64 0.11 8.60
C TYR A 136 6.97 -0.58 9.92
N GLU A 137 8.24 -0.59 10.31
CA GLU A 137 8.67 -1.18 11.58
C GLU A 137 8.09 -0.42 12.78
N ARG A 138 8.00 0.90 12.71
CA ARG A 138 7.32 1.71 13.75
C ARG A 138 5.84 1.39 13.84
N GLU A 139 5.22 1.01 12.73
CA GLU A 139 3.81 0.60 12.70
C GLU A 139 3.59 -0.87 13.09
N GLY A 140 4.62 -1.53 13.58
CA GLY A 140 4.51 -2.90 14.10
C GLY A 140 4.70 -4.00 13.07
N PHE A 141 5.14 -3.68 11.87
CA PHE A 141 5.50 -4.68 10.87
C PHE A 141 6.90 -5.23 11.13
N MET A 142 7.09 -6.49 10.83
CA MET A 142 8.38 -7.17 10.94
C MET A 142 8.80 -7.70 9.58
N CYS A 143 10.06 -7.51 9.22
CA CYS A 143 10.63 -8.08 8.01
C CYS A 143 10.79 -9.58 8.20
N VAL A 144 10.17 -10.36 7.32
CA VAL A 144 10.24 -11.83 7.37
C VAL A 144 11.17 -12.40 6.31
N GLU A 145 11.44 -11.65 5.27
CA GLU A 145 12.32 -12.11 4.20
C GLU A 145 12.85 -10.93 3.39
N GLU A 146 14.07 -11.03 2.95
CA GLU A 146 14.63 -10.22 1.88
C GLU A 146 14.89 -11.15 0.70
N THR A 147 14.37 -10.83 -0.48
CA THR A 147 14.38 -11.72 -1.63
C THR A 147 14.52 -10.96 -2.93
N PHE A 148 14.86 -11.68 -3.99
CA PHE A 148 15.00 -11.13 -5.34
C PHE A 148 13.88 -11.69 -6.22
N LEU A 149 13.04 -10.81 -6.75
CA LEU A 149 11.84 -11.17 -7.49
C LEU A 149 11.88 -10.62 -8.92
N PHE A 150 11.23 -11.34 -9.84
CA PHE A 150 10.98 -10.89 -11.22
C PHE A 150 12.24 -10.48 -11.99
N GLY A 151 13.42 -10.95 -11.58
CA GLY A 151 14.69 -10.64 -12.24
C GLY A 151 15.23 -9.23 -11.99
N HIS A 152 14.56 -8.40 -11.18
CA HIS A 152 15.01 -7.01 -10.95
C HIS A 152 14.63 -6.42 -9.60
N TYR A 153 13.77 -7.05 -8.83
CA TYR A 153 13.22 -6.46 -7.61
C TYR A 153 13.86 -7.04 -6.36
N HIS A 154 14.71 -6.25 -5.70
CA HIS A 154 15.26 -6.57 -4.38
C HIS A 154 14.22 -6.17 -3.32
N ALA A 155 13.41 -7.12 -2.92
CA ALA A 155 12.28 -6.90 -2.04
C ALA A 155 12.58 -7.19 -0.58
N ALA A 156 11.98 -6.40 0.31
CA ALA A 156 11.83 -6.72 1.71
C ALA A 156 10.35 -7.02 1.97
N LEU A 157 10.07 -8.18 2.53
CA LEU A 157 8.72 -8.67 2.80
C LEU A 157 8.39 -8.48 4.28
N TYR A 158 7.26 -7.85 4.55
CA TYR A 158 6.84 -7.47 5.90
C TYR A 158 5.50 -8.04 6.28
N ILE A 159 5.34 -8.37 7.56
CA ILE A 159 4.08 -8.82 8.14
C ILE A 159 3.78 -8.09 9.44
N TRP A 160 2.53 -7.72 9.61
CA TRP A 160 1.93 -7.38 10.90
C TRP A 160 0.95 -8.49 11.29
N GLN A 161 1.02 -8.93 12.52
CA GLN A 161 0.11 -9.95 13.06
C GLN A 161 -0.65 -9.40 14.27
N LYS A 162 -1.95 -9.64 14.26
CA LYS A 162 -2.79 -9.30 15.41
C LYS A 162 -2.40 -10.20 16.59
N ASN A 163 -2.08 -9.58 17.74
CA ASN A 163 -1.83 -10.28 19.01
C ASN A 163 -0.84 -11.44 18.90
N LYS A 164 0.42 -11.10 18.61
CA LYS A 164 1.50 -11.98 19.02
C LYS A 164 1.72 -11.76 20.53
N ILE A 165 0.99 -12.53 21.32
CA ILE A 165 1.32 -12.68 22.74
C ILE A 165 2.37 -13.77 22.84
#